data_090eaa48d264eb0c72e5b7af6ba1748b
#
_entry.id   090eaa48d264eb0c72e5b7af6ba1748b
#
_cell.length_a   1.000
_cell.length_b   1.000
_cell.length_c   1.000
_cell.angle_alpha   90.00
_cell.angle_beta   90.00
_cell.angle_gamma   90.00
#
_symmetry.space_group_name_H-M   'P 1'
#
loop_
_entity.id
_entity.type
_entity.pdbx_description
1 polymer ?
#
loop_
_entity_poly.entity_id
_entity_poly.type
_entity_poly.pdbx_seq_one_letter_code
_entity_poly.pdbx_strand_id
1 'polypeptide(L)' 'SLQSHEGRSEHWLVAEGKAEVIINGETYNLKENEHIFIPQGAKHRLANRGNKTLVVIEMWFGELLDENDIKRYED' A
#
# COMPACT_ATOMS: atom_id res chain seq x y z
N SER A 1 1.34 2.79 9.15
CA SER A 1 2.70 3.30 9.30
C SER A 1 3.43 3.30 7.98
N LEU A 2 4.47 4.13 7.88
CA LEU A 2 5.35 4.13 6.70
C LEU A 2 6.25 2.90 6.75
N GLN A 3 6.29 2.15 5.65
CA GLN A 3 6.99 0.86 5.63
C GLN A 3 7.51 0.53 4.24
N SER A 4 8.43 -0.43 4.17
CA SER A 4 8.91 -1.00 2.91
C SER A 4 9.12 -2.50 3.04
N HIS A 5 9.17 -3.19 1.90
CA HIS A 5 9.41 -4.63 1.81
C HIS A 5 10.50 -4.89 0.79
N GLU A 6 11.50 -5.69 1.16
CA GLU A 6 12.66 -5.93 0.33
C GLU A 6 12.46 -7.06 -0.69
N GLY A 7 11.59 -8.01 -0.38
CA GLY A 7 11.42 -9.24 -1.18
C GLY A 7 10.20 -9.26 -2.07
N ARG A 8 9.41 -8.18 -2.14
CA ARG A 8 8.17 -8.20 -2.92
C ARG A 8 7.77 -6.82 -3.43
N SER A 9 7.01 -6.81 -4.50
CA SER A 9 6.18 -5.69 -4.92
C SER A 9 4.73 -6.01 -4.60
N GLU A 10 3.87 -5.00 -4.65
CA GLU A 10 2.44 -5.17 -4.34
C GLU A 10 1.57 -4.45 -5.35
N HIS A 11 0.39 -5.01 -5.60
CA HIS A 11 -0.69 -4.32 -6.30
C HIS A 11 -1.85 -4.18 -5.33
N TRP A 12 -2.36 -2.98 -5.18
CA TRP A 12 -3.49 -2.70 -4.30
C TRP A 12 -4.69 -2.27 -5.12
N LEU A 13 -5.83 -2.87 -4.85
CA LEU A 13 -7.12 -2.53 -5.45
C LEU A 13 -8.06 -2.06 -4.36
N VAL A 14 -8.64 -0.87 -4.53
CA VAL A 14 -9.65 -0.38 -3.60
C VAL A 14 -10.99 -1.05 -3.93
N ALA A 15 -11.43 -1.93 -3.04
CA ALA A 15 -12.70 -2.63 -3.19
C ALA A 15 -13.85 -1.82 -2.61
N GLU A 16 -13.61 -1.04 -1.56
CA GLU A 16 -14.61 -0.23 -0.89
C GLU A 16 -13.97 0.99 -0.25
N GLY A 17 -14.61 2.14 -0.35
CA GLY A 17 -14.16 3.37 0.29
C GLY A 17 -13.16 4.15 -0.54
N LYS A 18 -12.39 4.99 0.14
CA LYS A 18 -11.37 5.86 -0.46
C LYS A 18 -10.04 5.68 0.27
N ALA A 19 -8.98 5.53 -0.48
CA ALA A 19 -7.63 5.34 0.06
C ALA A 19 -6.73 6.52 -0.28
N GLU A 20 -5.92 6.94 0.69
CA GLU A 20 -4.77 7.79 0.43
C GLU A 20 -3.53 6.93 0.52
N VAL A 21 -2.77 6.84 -0.57
CA VAL A 21 -1.55 6.05 -0.63
C VAL A 21 -0.37 6.98 -0.84
N ILE A 22 0.66 6.83 -0.03
CA ILE A 22 1.89 7.58 -0.19
C ILE A 22 2.96 6.59 -0.61
N ILE A 23 3.64 6.88 -1.72
CA ILE A 23 4.74 6.06 -2.24
C ILE A 23 5.92 6.98 -2.49
N ASN A 24 7.03 6.72 -1.79
CA ASN A 24 8.27 7.51 -1.92
C ASN A 24 7.99 9.02 -1.84
N GLY A 25 7.12 9.42 -0.93
CA GLY A 25 6.79 10.81 -0.68
C GLY A 25 5.70 11.40 -1.57
N GLU A 26 5.23 10.68 -2.57
CA GLU A 26 4.14 11.15 -3.44
C GLU A 26 2.81 10.60 -2.98
N THR A 27 1.78 11.44 -3.02
CA THR A 27 0.43 11.10 -2.55
C THR A 27 -0.47 10.77 -3.72
N TYR A 28 -1.17 9.64 -3.60
CA TYR A 28 -2.15 9.18 -4.58
C TYR A 28 -3.48 8.96 -3.86
N ASN A 29 -4.56 9.50 -4.42
CA ASN A 29 -5.90 9.33 -3.87
C ASN A 29 -6.67 8.39 -4.77
N LEU A 30 -7.12 7.27 -4.21
CA LEU A 30 -7.80 6.22 -4.94
C LEU A 30 -9.24 6.08 -4.46
N LYS A 31 -10.15 5.86 -5.40
CA LYS A 31 -11.53 5.50 -5.10
C LYS A 31 -11.80 4.06 -5.53
N GLU A 32 -13.02 3.60 -5.31
CA GLU A 32 -13.41 2.22 -5.62
C GLU A 32 -13.08 1.85 -7.06
N ASN A 33 -12.60 0.65 -7.25
CA ASN A 33 -12.13 0.06 -8.51
C ASN A 33 -10.81 0.63 -9.03
N GLU A 34 -10.21 1.58 -8.35
CA GLU A 34 -8.88 2.05 -8.72
C GLU A 34 -7.81 1.21 -8.03
N HIS A 35 -6.67 1.09 -8.69
CA HIS A 35 -5.56 0.28 -8.19
C HIS A 35 -4.24 1.02 -8.35
N ILE A 36 -3.23 0.56 -7.62
CA ILE A 36 -1.91 1.16 -7.66
C ILE A 36 -0.86 0.07 -7.49
N PHE A 37 0.29 0.26 -8.14
CA PHE A 37 1.44 -0.60 -8.01
C PHE A 37 2.42 -0.01 -6.99
N ILE A 38 2.84 -0.84 -6.03
CA ILE A 38 3.86 -0.49 -5.04
C ILE A 38 5.15 -1.24 -5.42
N PRO A 39 6.17 -0.54 -5.91
CA PRO A 39 7.43 -1.20 -6.29
C PRO A 39 8.11 -1.84 -5.09
N GLN A 40 8.87 -2.90 -5.36
CA GLN A 40 9.72 -3.53 -4.36
C GLN A 40 10.68 -2.50 -3.77
N GLY A 41 10.80 -2.47 -2.44
CA GLY A 41 11.68 -1.54 -1.75
C GLY A 41 11.14 -0.13 -1.55
N ALA A 42 10.03 0.23 -2.20
CA ALA A 42 9.46 1.57 -2.06
C ALA A 42 8.88 1.79 -0.66
N LYS A 43 9.11 2.97 -0.11
CA LYS A 43 8.47 3.38 1.14
C LYS A 43 7.02 3.74 0.85
N HIS A 44 6.10 3.17 1.59
CA HIS A 44 4.67 3.40 1.34
C HIS A 44 3.87 3.42 2.62
N ARG A 45 2.71 4.07 2.54
CA ARG A 45 1.76 4.16 3.63
C ARG A 45 0.35 4.21 3.07
N LEU A 46 -0.59 3.56 3.78
CA LEU A 46 -2.01 3.59 3.46
C LEU A 46 -2.75 4.33 4.57
N ALA A 47 -3.63 5.24 4.20
CA ALA A 47 -4.51 5.92 5.14
C ALA A 47 -5.94 5.96 4.62
N ASN A 48 -6.88 5.87 5.56
CA ASN A 48 -8.30 6.08 5.29
C ASN A 48 -8.66 7.50 5.73
N ARG A 49 -8.81 8.41 4.77
CA ARG A 49 -9.21 9.80 5.04
C ARG A 49 -10.70 10.04 4.87
N GLY A 50 -11.44 9.02 4.44
CA GLY A 50 -12.88 9.10 4.31
C GLY A 50 -13.58 8.76 5.61
N ASN A 51 -14.92 8.76 5.57
CA ASN A 51 -15.76 8.43 6.71
C ASN A 51 -16.44 7.06 6.56
N LYS A 52 -16.03 6.28 5.58
CA LYS A 52 -16.51 4.91 5.35
C LYS A 52 -15.38 3.92 5.59
N THR A 53 -15.72 2.67 5.82
CA THR A 53 -14.77 1.58 5.87
C THR A 53 -14.00 1.51 4.56
N LEU A 54 -12.70 1.37 4.65
CA LEU A 54 -11.82 1.16 3.51
C LEU A 54 -11.46 -0.32 3.44
N VAL A 55 -11.69 -0.93 2.28
CA VAL A 55 -11.29 -2.31 2.01
C VAL A 55 -10.35 -2.31 0.81
N VAL A 56 -9.15 -2.82 1.02
CA VAL A 56 -8.11 -2.90 -0.01
C VAL A 56 -7.73 -4.37 -0.20
N ILE A 57 -7.71 -4.80 -1.45
CA ILE A 57 -7.20 -6.13 -1.80
C ILE A 57 -5.77 -5.95 -2.23
N GLU A 58 -4.86 -6.69 -1.60
CA GLU A 58 -3.44 -6.64 -1.91
C GLU A 58 -3.01 -7.92 -2.59
N MET A 59 -2.22 -7.78 -3.65
CA MET A 59 -1.56 -8.90 -4.32
C MET A 59 -0.07 -8.72 -4.16
N TRP A 60 0.61 -9.73 -3.66
CA TRP A 60 2.05 -9.70 -3.42
C TRP A 60 2.77 -10.53 -4.47
N PHE A 61 3.82 -9.96 -5.04
CA PHE A 61 4.65 -10.62 -6.05
C PHE A 61 6.12 -10.50 -5.67
N GLY A 62 6.81 -11.62 -5.62
CA GLY A 62 8.23 -11.61 -5.30
C GLY A 62 8.70 -12.97 -4.80
N GLU A 63 9.99 -13.03 -4.43
CA GLU A 63 10.60 -14.26 -3.97
C GLU A 63 10.39 -14.49 -2.48
N LEU A 64 10.07 -13.44 -1.72
CA LEU A 64 9.85 -13.53 -0.27
C LEU A 64 8.49 -12.92 0.06
N LEU A 65 7.50 -13.80 0.27
CA LEU A 65 6.13 -13.41 0.61
C LEU A 65 5.86 -13.66 2.10
N ASP A 66 6.66 -13.04 2.95
CA ASP A 66 6.63 -13.21 4.39
C ASP A 66 6.23 -11.90 5.05
N GLU A 67 5.28 -11.94 5.98
CA GLU A 67 4.84 -10.76 6.75
C GLU A 67 5.97 -10.15 7.58
N ASN A 68 7.01 -10.92 7.88
CA ASN A 68 8.18 -10.44 8.62
C ASN A 68 9.16 -9.68 7.72
N ASP A 69 8.96 -9.69 6.41
CA ASP A 69 9.73 -8.88 5.46
C ASP A 69 9.18 -7.46 5.47
N ILE A 70 9.49 -6.73 6.52
CA ILE A 70 8.99 -5.38 6.70
C ILE A 70 10.03 -4.53 7.41
N LYS A 71 10.20 -3.32 6.90
CA LYS A 71 10.96 -2.27 7.56
C LYS A 71 10.00 -1.11 7.82
N ARG A 72 9.91 -0.68 9.07
CA ARG A 72 9.05 0.42 9.47
C ARG A 72 9.88 1.67 9.70
N TYR A 73 9.31 2.81 9.34
CA TYR A 73 9.95 4.12 9.47
C TYR A 73 9.11 5.02 10.35
N GLU A 74 9.75 5.99 10.98
CA GLU A 74 9.03 7.07 11.65
C GLU A 74 8.41 7.97 10.59
N ASP A 75 7.19 8.40 10.87
CA ASP A 75 6.49 9.34 9.99
C ASP A 75 5.77 10.45 10.75
#